data_6f61d64b7b0e8fc245e57bad247d695d
#
_entry.id   6f61d64b7b0e8fc245e57bad247d695d
#
_cell.length_a   1.000
_cell.length_b   1.000
_cell.length_c   1.000
_cell.angle_alpha   90.00
_cell.angle_beta   90.00
_cell.angle_gamma   90.00
#
_symmetry.space_group_name_H-M   'P 1'
#
loop_
_entity.id
_entity.type
_entity.pdbx_description
1 polymer ?
#
loop_
_entity_poly.entity_id
_entity_poly.type
_entity_poly.pdbx_seq_one_letter_code
_entity_poly.pdbx_strand_id
1 'polypeptide(L)'
;MTVNQKVNILLILLLIVVVSFMYWLLSNPVADDYNFSAYENLKNREYTKSIEDYDKAIELDSTDAELYNMRGIAKSDFLMYDEALADYEKAIELDSNVAVYYMNRGDVLWQLGDPIGALEDINRSYSLDSLQLYIYLSRGILFLETKKYSKAIDDLSVFIKFYEDDNIDWGESPRVEVTDENIGMVYFLRGNAKYFTNQIEAACEDWKIAISLGYKSTGEETSPPILLDVVFDRYCQKEIRN
;
A
#
# COMPACT_ATOMS: atom_id res chain seq x y z
N MET A 1 54.35 38.09 -24.69
CA MET A 1 53.48 37.90 -23.49
C MET A 1 54.33 37.76 -22.27
N THR A 2 54.09 38.57 -21.28
CA THR A 2 54.77 38.49 -19.98
C THR A 2 54.29 37.23 -19.21
N VAL A 3 55.07 36.77 -18.26
CA VAL A 3 54.70 35.61 -17.38
C VAL A 3 53.35 35.87 -16.73
N ASN A 4 53.12 37.08 -16.23
CA ASN A 4 51.84 37.46 -15.59
C ASN A 4 50.65 37.38 -16.55
N GLN A 5 50.82 37.77 -17.84
CA GLN A 5 49.76 37.62 -18.85
C GLN A 5 49.37 36.17 -19.12
N LYS A 6 50.40 35.27 -19.16
CA LYS A 6 50.19 33.82 -19.32
C LYS A 6 49.43 33.22 -18.11
N VAL A 7 49.84 33.64 -16.90
CA VAL A 7 49.15 33.16 -15.66
C VAL A 7 47.70 33.64 -15.60
N ASN A 8 47.42 34.91 -15.94
CA ASN A 8 46.05 35.43 -15.98
C ASN A 8 45.15 34.73 -17.01
N ILE A 9 45.70 34.40 -18.18
CA ILE A 9 44.97 33.64 -19.21
C ILE A 9 44.65 32.24 -18.70
N LEU A 10 45.61 31.59 -18.07
CA LEU A 10 45.41 30.25 -17.50
C LEU A 10 44.32 30.25 -16.40
N LEU A 11 44.32 31.25 -15.53
CA LEU A 11 43.30 31.41 -14.49
C LEU A 11 41.90 31.67 -15.08
N ILE A 12 41.81 32.48 -16.14
CA ILE A 12 40.52 32.73 -16.83
C ILE A 12 40.01 31.42 -17.48
N LEU A 13 40.89 30.67 -18.15
CA LEU A 13 40.50 29.38 -18.75
C LEU A 13 40.06 28.37 -17.69
N LEU A 14 40.77 28.29 -16.56
CA LEU A 14 40.37 27.45 -15.44
C LEU A 14 38.99 27.87 -14.89
N LEU A 15 38.76 29.17 -14.72
CA LEU A 15 37.48 29.68 -14.26
C LEU A 15 36.34 29.32 -15.24
N ILE A 16 36.56 29.47 -16.54
CA ILE A 16 35.60 29.07 -17.56
C ILE A 16 35.26 27.58 -17.49
N VAL A 17 36.26 26.73 -17.32
CA VAL A 17 36.08 25.27 -17.19
C VAL A 17 35.29 24.97 -15.92
N VAL A 18 35.62 25.58 -14.78
CA VAL A 18 34.91 25.38 -13.52
C VAL A 18 33.46 25.87 -13.62
N VAL A 19 33.22 27.07 -14.17
CA VAL A 19 31.87 27.60 -14.35
C VAL A 19 31.05 26.75 -15.34
N SER A 20 31.66 26.30 -16.44
CA SER A 20 30.99 25.42 -17.40
C SER A 20 30.65 24.05 -16.78
N PHE A 21 31.55 23.50 -15.96
CA PHE A 21 31.33 22.26 -15.23
C PHE A 21 30.24 22.43 -14.15
N MET A 22 30.27 23.52 -13.40
CA MET A 22 29.21 23.88 -12.45
C MET A 22 27.87 24.05 -13.15
N TYR A 23 27.82 24.74 -14.27
CA TYR A 23 26.62 24.89 -15.08
C TYR A 23 26.11 23.56 -15.60
N TRP A 24 27.03 22.68 -16.07
CA TRP A 24 26.68 21.31 -16.49
C TRP A 24 26.10 20.49 -15.33
N LEU A 25 26.70 20.54 -14.12
CA LEU A 25 26.17 19.88 -12.93
C LEU A 25 24.80 20.40 -12.52
N LEU A 26 24.56 21.72 -12.61
CA LEU A 26 23.29 22.35 -12.25
C LEU A 26 22.20 22.18 -13.31
N SER A 27 22.56 21.90 -14.55
CA SER A 27 21.61 21.77 -15.68
C SER A 27 21.29 20.32 -16.03
N ASN A 28 22.03 19.35 -15.50
CA ASN A 28 21.68 17.94 -15.68
C ASN A 28 20.73 17.49 -14.58
N PRO A 29 19.58 16.93 -14.94
CA PRO A 29 18.66 16.39 -13.97
C PRO A 29 19.34 15.23 -13.22
N VAL A 30 19.08 15.17 -11.91
CA VAL A 30 19.51 14.06 -11.04
C VAL A 30 18.35 13.09 -10.83
N ALA A 31 18.61 11.93 -10.27
CA ALA A 31 17.58 10.92 -10.03
C ALA A 31 16.40 11.50 -9.23
N ASP A 32 16.67 12.37 -8.25
CA ASP A 32 15.65 13.02 -7.41
C ASP A 32 14.69 13.91 -8.20
N ASP A 33 15.14 14.59 -9.27
CA ASP A 33 14.28 15.43 -10.11
C ASP A 33 13.22 14.57 -10.84
N TYR A 34 13.66 13.42 -11.37
CA TYR A 34 12.76 12.46 -12.00
C TYR A 34 11.88 11.75 -10.99
N ASN A 35 12.39 11.38 -9.82
CA ASN A 35 11.62 10.79 -8.73
C ASN A 35 10.48 11.73 -8.30
N PHE A 36 10.77 13.01 -8.08
CA PHE A 36 9.75 14.01 -7.74
C PHE A 36 8.69 14.15 -8.84
N SER A 37 9.12 14.26 -10.12
CA SER A 37 8.19 14.34 -11.25
C SER A 37 7.32 13.10 -11.36
N ALA A 38 7.91 11.92 -11.21
CA ALA A 38 7.22 10.63 -11.24
C ALA A 38 6.15 10.53 -10.15
N TYR A 39 6.48 10.94 -8.93
CA TYR A 39 5.54 10.94 -7.81
C TYR A 39 4.34 11.89 -8.05
N GLU A 40 4.58 13.10 -8.54
CA GLU A 40 3.50 14.04 -8.89
C GLU A 40 2.63 13.49 -10.03
N ASN A 41 3.22 12.85 -11.05
CA ASN A 41 2.49 12.19 -12.13
C ASN A 41 1.64 11.02 -11.60
N LEU A 42 2.18 10.21 -10.66
CA LEU A 42 1.45 9.12 -10.00
C LEU A 42 0.23 9.65 -9.25
N LYS A 43 0.41 10.68 -8.44
CA LYS A 43 -0.66 11.34 -7.69
C LYS A 43 -1.78 11.89 -8.61
N ASN A 44 -1.40 12.37 -9.79
CA ASN A 44 -2.33 12.85 -10.81
C ASN A 44 -2.91 11.72 -11.66
N ARG A 45 -2.59 10.45 -11.39
CA ARG A 45 -2.99 9.25 -12.15
C ARG A 45 -2.48 9.25 -13.61
N GLU A 46 -1.39 9.96 -13.87
CA GLU A 46 -0.70 9.98 -15.15
C GLU A 46 0.34 8.84 -15.20
N TYR A 47 -0.14 7.58 -15.04
CA TYR A 47 0.68 6.40 -14.79
C TYR A 47 1.80 6.19 -15.81
N THR A 48 1.53 6.35 -17.10
CA THR A 48 2.54 6.18 -18.16
C THR A 48 3.70 7.16 -17.98
N LYS A 49 3.42 8.44 -17.69
CA LYS A 49 4.47 9.44 -17.46
C LYS A 49 5.23 9.15 -16.17
N SER A 50 4.51 8.74 -15.13
CA SER A 50 5.12 8.33 -13.85
C SER A 50 6.13 7.20 -14.07
N ILE A 51 5.74 6.15 -14.80
CA ILE A 51 6.62 5.01 -15.11
C ILE A 51 7.85 5.47 -15.93
N GLU A 52 7.67 6.30 -16.98
CA GLU A 52 8.76 6.84 -17.79
C GLU A 52 9.75 7.67 -16.94
N ASP A 53 9.27 8.44 -15.98
CA ASP A 53 10.12 9.27 -15.13
C ASP A 53 10.83 8.41 -14.07
N TYR A 54 10.18 7.39 -13.49
CA TYR A 54 10.87 6.40 -12.65
C TYR A 54 11.92 5.61 -13.43
N ASP A 55 11.68 5.26 -14.69
CA ASP A 55 12.68 4.61 -15.55
C ASP A 55 13.95 5.46 -15.64
N LYS A 56 13.80 6.78 -15.88
CA LYS A 56 14.97 7.71 -15.93
C LYS A 56 15.65 7.85 -14.56
N ALA A 57 14.88 7.90 -13.47
CA ALA A 57 15.46 7.94 -12.13
C ALA A 57 16.30 6.69 -11.84
N ILE A 58 15.80 5.51 -12.20
CA ILE A 58 16.50 4.22 -12.04
C ILE A 58 17.72 4.11 -12.97
N GLU A 59 17.69 4.67 -14.18
CA GLU A 59 18.87 4.77 -15.05
C GLU A 59 19.99 5.60 -14.40
N LEU A 60 19.64 6.61 -13.61
CA LEU A 60 20.60 7.47 -12.91
C LEU A 60 21.05 6.87 -11.57
N ASP A 61 20.16 6.20 -10.84
CA ASP A 61 20.46 5.46 -9.62
C ASP A 61 19.72 4.11 -9.56
N SER A 62 20.39 3.07 -10.03
CA SER A 62 19.86 1.70 -10.03
C SER A 62 19.99 0.98 -8.69
N THR A 63 20.52 1.65 -7.66
CA THR A 63 20.73 1.05 -6.33
C THR A 63 19.69 1.50 -5.31
N ASP A 64 18.88 2.46 -5.65
CA ASP A 64 17.79 2.95 -4.79
C ASP A 64 16.58 2.00 -4.89
N ALA A 65 16.34 1.25 -3.82
CA ALA A 65 15.22 0.30 -3.71
C ALA A 65 13.86 0.99 -3.80
N GLU A 66 13.74 2.23 -3.29
CA GLU A 66 12.49 2.96 -3.26
C GLU A 66 12.02 3.34 -4.68
N LEU A 67 12.93 3.63 -5.60
CA LEU A 67 12.57 3.93 -7.00
C LEU A 67 11.87 2.72 -7.66
N TYR A 68 12.35 1.51 -7.40
CA TYR A 68 11.70 0.30 -7.90
C TYR A 68 10.34 0.09 -7.24
N ASN A 69 10.24 0.26 -5.91
CA ASN A 69 8.98 0.17 -5.20
C ASN A 69 7.94 1.15 -5.77
N MET A 70 8.32 2.41 -5.96
CA MET A 70 7.42 3.45 -6.47
C MET A 70 7.02 3.21 -7.94
N ARG A 71 7.94 2.71 -8.79
CA ARG A 71 7.58 2.30 -10.14
C ARG A 71 6.64 1.09 -10.13
N GLY A 72 6.86 0.14 -9.22
CA GLY A 72 5.95 -0.99 -8.99
C GLY A 72 4.55 -0.54 -8.62
N ILE A 73 4.40 0.47 -7.75
CA ILE A 73 3.10 1.07 -7.41
C ILE A 73 2.45 1.68 -8.66
N ALA A 74 3.18 2.50 -9.43
CA ALA A 74 2.65 3.10 -10.65
C ALA A 74 2.20 2.04 -11.67
N LYS A 75 2.94 0.94 -11.83
CA LYS A 75 2.57 -0.19 -12.69
C LYS A 75 1.36 -0.95 -12.16
N SER A 76 1.29 -1.20 -10.86
CA SER A 76 0.15 -1.86 -10.21
C SER A 76 -1.13 -1.06 -10.40
N ASP A 77 -1.09 0.26 -10.18
CA ASP A 77 -2.23 1.15 -10.40
C ASP A 77 -2.65 1.20 -11.88
N PHE A 78 -1.71 0.95 -12.78
CA PHE A 78 -1.97 0.84 -14.22
C PHE A 78 -2.32 -0.58 -14.66
N LEU A 79 -2.55 -1.51 -13.69
CA LEU A 79 -2.91 -2.92 -13.88
C LEU A 79 -1.83 -3.75 -14.60
N MET A 80 -0.57 -3.31 -14.60
CA MET A 80 0.60 -4.05 -15.11
C MET A 80 1.20 -4.91 -14.00
N TYR A 81 0.44 -5.90 -13.52
CA TYR A 81 0.76 -6.64 -12.30
C TYR A 81 2.05 -7.45 -12.38
N ASP A 82 2.33 -8.12 -13.50
CA ASP A 82 3.55 -8.93 -13.65
C ASP A 82 4.81 -8.05 -13.60
N GLU A 83 4.75 -6.87 -14.24
CA GLU A 83 5.85 -5.90 -14.24
C GLU A 83 6.00 -5.21 -12.87
N ALA A 84 4.91 -5.02 -12.12
CA ALA A 84 4.94 -4.52 -10.76
C ALA A 84 5.62 -5.52 -9.82
N LEU A 85 5.31 -6.83 -9.94
CA LEU A 85 5.97 -7.88 -9.16
C LEU A 85 7.49 -7.86 -9.36
N ALA A 86 7.96 -7.75 -10.61
CA ALA A 86 9.39 -7.69 -10.90
C ALA A 86 10.07 -6.49 -10.23
N ASP A 87 9.39 -5.34 -10.18
CA ASP A 87 9.90 -4.15 -9.51
C ASP A 87 9.94 -4.33 -7.99
N TYR A 88 8.89 -4.87 -7.37
CA TYR A 88 8.91 -5.16 -5.92
C TYR A 88 9.96 -6.22 -5.55
N GLU A 89 10.15 -7.25 -6.37
CA GLU A 89 11.22 -8.23 -6.19
C GLU A 89 12.59 -7.54 -6.20
N LYS A 90 12.80 -6.59 -7.11
CA LYS A 90 14.05 -5.83 -7.18
C LYS A 90 14.23 -4.92 -5.97
N ALA A 91 13.18 -4.25 -5.50
CA ALA A 91 13.22 -3.44 -4.28
C ALA A 91 13.59 -4.30 -3.06
N ILE A 92 13.00 -5.48 -2.91
CA ILE A 92 13.30 -6.44 -1.83
C ILE A 92 14.73 -7.00 -1.94
N GLU A 93 15.23 -7.25 -3.16
CA GLU A 93 16.62 -7.67 -3.38
C GLU A 93 17.61 -6.60 -2.89
N LEU A 94 17.31 -5.33 -3.14
CA LEU A 94 18.15 -4.20 -2.75
C LEU A 94 18.06 -3.90 -1.24
N ASP A 95 16.86 -3.94 -0.66
CA ASP A 95 16.64 -3.82 0.80
C ASP A 95 15.50 -4.73 1.28
N SER A 96 15.85 -5.84 1.91
CA SER A 96 14.90 -6.83 2.42
C SER A 96 14.30 -6.51 3.80
N ASN A 97 14.59 -5.33 4.38
CA ASN A 97 14.12 -4.95 5.72
C ASN A 97 12.97 -3.93 5.70
N VAL A 98 12.48 -3.58 4.54
CA VAL A 98 11.42 -2.58 4.36
C VAL A 98 10.06 -3.29 4.23
N ALA A 99 9.22 -3.13 5.25
CA ALA A 99 7.92 -3.82 5.35
C ALA A 99 6.98 -3.54 4.18
N VAL A 100 6.96 -2.28 3.69
CA VAL A 100 6.04 -1.84 2.63
C VAL A 100 6.28 -2.56 1.30
N TYR A 101 7.51 -2.98 0.99
CA TYR A 101 7.80 -3.69 -0.25
C TYR A 101 7.10 -5.05 -0.31
N TYR A 102 7.11 -5.79 0.81
CA TYR A 102 6.38 -7.05 0.93
C TYR A 102 4.87 -6.82 0.91
N MET A 103 4.37 -5.77 1.56
CA MET A 103 2.95 -5.45 1.54
C MET A 103 2.46 -5.19 0.12
N ASN A 104 3.15 -4.33 -0.63
CA ASN A 104 2.79 -3.99 -2.01
C ASN A 104 2.87 -5.22 -2.93
N ARG A 105 3.88 -6.08 -2.78
CA ARG A 105 3.98 -7.33 -3.53
C ARG A 105 2.86 -8.30 -3.17
N GLY A 106 2.53 -8.43 -1.91
CA GLY A 106 1.43 -9.25 -1.43
C GLY A 106 0.08 -8.82 -1.99
N ASP A 107 -0.19 -7.51 -2.06
CA ASP A 107 -1.43 -6.99 -2.64
C ASP A 107 -1.54 -7.35 -4.14
N VAL A 108 -0.45 -7.27 -4.88
CA VAL A 108 -0.43 -7.68 -6.31
C VAL A 108 -0.57 -9.19 -6.47
N LEU A 109 0.08 -10.01 -5.63
CA LEU A 109 -0.10 -11.46 -5.63
C LEU A 109 -1.57 -11.85 -5.40
N TRP A 110 -2.25 -11.15 -4.48
CA TRP A 110 -3.67 -11.36 -4.25
C TRP A 110 -4.51 -11.01 -5.50
N GLN A 111 -4.24 -9.87 -6.17
CA GLN A 111 -4.94 -9.50 -7.41
C GLN A 111 -4.74 -10.54 -8.53
N LEU A 112 -3.59 -11.19 -8.56
CA LEU A 112 -3.27 -12.27 -9.50
C LEU A 112 -3.87 -13.63 -9.11
N GLY A 113 -4.56 -13.72 -7.95
CA GLY A 113 -5.21 -14.93 -7.48
C GLY A 113 -4.29 -15.90 -6.75
N ASP A 114 -3.17 -15.41 -6.19
CA ASP A 114 -2.30 -16.15 -5.28
C ASP A 114 -2.45 -15.68 -3.81
N PRO A 115 -3.52 -16.04 -3.11
CA PRO A 115 -3.74 -15.63 -1.72
C PRO A 115 -2.75 -16.30 -0.74
N ILE A 116 -2.05 -17.35 -1.16
CA ILE A 116 -1.05 -18.01 -0.30
C ILE A 116 0.23 -17.20 -0.32
N GLY A 117 0.76 -16.86 -1.50
CA GLY A 117 1.91 -16.00 -1.66
C GLY A 117 1.67 -14.61 -1.04
N ALA A 118 0.49 -14.05 -1.28
CA ALA A 118 0.07 -12.80 -0.64
C ALA A 118 0.15 -12.88 0.89
N LEU A 119 -0.37 -13.95 1.49
CA LEU A 119 -0.34 -14.13 2.94
C LEU A 119 1.08 -14.30 3.50
N GLU A 120 1.98 -14.93 2.75
CA GLU A 120 3.39 -15.06 3.12
C GLU A 120 4.06 -13.68 3.17
N ASP A 121 3.84 -12.85 2.15
CA ASP A 121 4.38 -11.50 2.07
C ASP A 121 3.80 -10.57 3.14
N ILE A 122 2.50 -10.56 3.34
CA ILE A 122 1.86 -9.77 4.40
C ILE A 122 2.34 -10.20 5.80
N ASN A 123 2.58 -11.49 6.04
CA ASN A 123 3.19 -11.95 7.29
C ASN A 123 4.65 -11.49 7.43
N ARG A 124 5.39 -11.43 6.33
CA ARG A 124 6.75 -10.89 6.35
C ARG A 124 6.74 -9.39 6.65
N SER A 125 5.87 -8.62 5.99
CA SER A 125 5.64 -7.21 6.29
C SER A 125 5.30 -7.00 7.78
N TYR A 126 4.36 -7.76 8.32
CA TYR A 126 4.00 -7.73 9.75
C TYR A 126 5.17 -8.02 10.68
N SER A 127 6.06 -8.96 10.32
CA SER A 127 7.23 -9.30 11.12
C SER A 127 8.28 -8.19 11.15
N LEU A 128 8.32 -7.34 10.13
CA LEU A 128 9.23 -6.19 10.02
C LEU A 128 8.66 -4.95 10.70
N ASP A 129 7.38 -4.70 10.54
CA ASP A 129 6.67 -3.59 11.16
C ASP A 129 5.21 -3.97 11.45
N SER A 130 4.91 -4.22 12.71
CA SER A 130 3.57 -4.58 13.18
C SER A 130 2.68 -3.38 13.52
N LEU A 131 3.19 -2.15 13.42
CA LEU A 131 2.44 -0.94 13.77
C LEU A 131 1.59 -0.41 12.60
N GLN A 132 1.79 -0.94 11.39
CA GLN A 132 1.00 -0.54 10.23
C GLN A 132 -0.41 -1.14 10.31
N LEU A 133 -1.39 -0.31 10.61
CA LEU A 133 -2.78 -0.74 10.79
C LEU A 133 -3.34 -1.49 9.57
N TYR A 134 -2.97 -1.04 8.36
CA TYR A 134 -3.46 -1.62 7.11
C TYR A 134 -3.10 -3.11 6.95
N ILE A 135 -1.98 -3.55 7.54
CA ILE A 135 -1.58 -4.97 7.53
C ILE A 135 -2.65 -5.86 8.16
N TYR A 136 -3.28 -5.43 9.26
CA TYR A 136 -4.34 -6.20 9.90
C TYR A 136 -5.58 -6.35 9.03
N LEU A 137 -5.92 -5.30 8.26
CA LEU A 137 -7.05 -5.37 7.34
C LEU A 137 -6.74 -6.33 6.18
N SER A 138 -5.63 -6.13 5.46
CA SER A 138 -5.22 -6.97 4.33
C SER A 138 -5.08 -8.43 4.75
N ARG A 139 -4.43 -8.70 5.88
CA ARG A 139 -4.25 -10.06 6.41
C ARG A 139 -5.58 -10.68 6.86
N GLY A 140 -6.45 -9.89 7.47
CA GLY A 140 -7.79 -10.32 7.86
C GLY A 140 -8.63 -10.78 6.65
N ILE A 141 -8.59 -10.03 5.55
CA ILE A 141 -9.24 -10.39 4.28
C ILE A 141 -8.66 -11.69 3.71
N LEU A 142 -7.34 -11.82 3.65
CA LEU A 142 -6.67 -13.03 3.17
C LEU A 142 -6.97 -14.25 4.06
N PHE A 143 -7.12 -14.06 5.37
CA PHE A 143 -7.56 -15.14 6.27
C PHE A 143 -9.02 -15.55 6.01
N LEU A 144 -9.90 -14.63 5.63
CA LEU A 144 -11.27 -14.98 5.20
C LEU A 144 -11.24 -15.84 3.94
N GLU A 145 -10.51 -15.44 2.91
CA GLU A 145 -10.40 -16.16 1.65
C GLU A 145 -9.77 -17.54 1.83
N THR A 146 -8.74 -17.64 2.67
CA THR A 146 -8.10 -18.91 3.02
C THR A 146 -8.86 -19.71 4.10
N LYS A 147 -10.08 -19.28 4.47
CA LYS A 147 -10.98 -19.92 5.46
C LYS A 147 -10.37 -20.07 6.85
N LYS A 148 -9.41 -19.22 7.21
CA LYS A 148 -8.79 -19.16 8.53
C LYS A 148 -9.57 -18.19 9.43
N TYR A 149 -10.87 -18.41 9.59
CA TYR A 149 -11.83 -17.46 10.15
C TYR A 149 -11.47 -16.95 11.55
N SER A 150 -10.95 -17.78 12.45
CA SER A 150 -10.52 -17.34 13.79
C SER A 150 -9.42 -16.28 13.71
N LYS A 151 -8.44 -16.47 12.81
CA LYS A 151 -7.36 -15.48 12.61
C LYS A 151 -7.89 -14.20 11.95
N ALA A 152 -8.87 -14.31 11.05
CA ALA A 152 -9.53 -13.15 10.46
C ALA A 152 -10.24 -12.33 11.55
N ILE A 153 -10.95 -12.98 12.49
CA ILE A 153 -11.61 -12.31 13.64
C ILE A 153 -10.56 -11.54 14.46
N ASP A 154 -9.44 -12.15 14.78
CA ASP A 154 -8.38 -11.55 15.58
C ASP A 154 -7.85 -10.27 14.90
N ASP A 155 -7.43 -10.35 13.64
CA ASP A 155 -6.86 -9.22 12.91
C ASP A 155 -7.88 -8.10 12.68
N LEU A 156 -9.08 -8.42 12.22
CA LEU A 156 -10.14 -7.43 12.00
C LEU A 156 -10.57 -6.77 13.33
N SER A 157 -10.48 -7.48 14.46
CA SER A 157 -10.75 -6.90 15.78
C SER A 157 -9.66 -5.94 16.21
N VAL A 158 -8.40 -6.23 15.89
CA VAL A 158 -7.29 -5.28 16.13
C VAL A 158 -7.53 -4.02 15.30
N PHE A 159 -7.84 -4.14 14.01
CA PHE A 159 -8.13 -2.99 13.13
C PHE A 159 -9.26 -2.13 13.70
N ILE A 160 -10.40 -2.72 14.07
CA ILE A 160 -11.55 -2.01 14.63
C ILE A 160 -11.16 -1.30 15.93
N LYS A 161 -10.46 -1.98 16.85
CA LYS A 161 -10.01 -1.37 18.11
C LYS A 161 -9.14 -0.14 17.87
N PHE A 162 -8.22 -0.21 16.91
CA PHE A 162 -7.38 0.93 16.54
C PHE A 162 -8.21 2.09 15.96
N TYR A 163 -9.24 1.79 15.21
CA TYR A 163 -10.15 2.82 14.67
C TYR A 163 -10.97 3.50 15.77
N GLU A 164 -11.47 2.73 16.74
CA GLU A 164 -12.34 3.22 17.83
C GLU A 164 -11.56 3.98 18.91
N ASP A 165 -10.25 3.84 19.00
CA ASP A 165 -9.43 4.48 20.02
C ASP A 165 -8.86 5.81 19.50
N ASP A 166 -9.56 6.91 19.85
CA ASP A 166 -9.13 8.27 19.52
C ASP A 166 -7.77 8.69 20.13
N ASN A 167 -7.23 7.90 21.09
CA ASN A 167 -5.99 8.21 21.79
C ASN A 167 -4.76 7.52 21.21
N ILE A 168 -4.92 6.71 20.16
CA ILE A 168 -3.77 6.06 19.53
C ILE A 168 -2.94 7.10 18.79
N ASP A 169 -1.68 7.21 19.19
CA ASP A 169 -0.66 7.96 18.47
C ASP A 169 -0.27 7.17 17.21
N TRP A 170 -0.73 7.65 16.07
CA TRP A 170 -0.45 7.07 14.76
C TRP A 170 0.99 7.35 14.29
N GLY A 171 1.80 8.10 15.06
CA GLY A 171 3.11 8.57 14.64
C GLY A 171 3.03 9.44 13.39
N GLU A 172 4.00 9.27 12.49
CA GLU A 172 4.02 9.97 11.18
C GLU A 172 3.18 9.26 10.10
N SER A 173 2.58 8.11 10.42
CA SER A 173 1.70 7.41 9.48
C SER A 173 0.48 8.29 9.18
N PRO A 174 0.21 8.62 7.90
CA PRO A 174 -0.98 9.38 7.57
C PRO A 174 -2.20 8.61 8.11
N ARG A 175 -3.06 9.29 8.88
CA ARG A 175 -4.38 8.75 9.18
C ARG A 175 -4.99 8.41 7.83
N VAL A 176 -5.15 7.13 7.54
CA VAL A 176 -6.03 6.73 6.45
C VAL A 176 -7.38 7.34 6.82
N GLU A 177 -7.93 8.21 5.98
CA GLU A 177 -9.31 8.66 6.14
C GLU A 177 -10.22 7.44 6.00
N VAL A 178 -10.39 6.74 7.13
CA VAL A 178 -11.32 5.61 7.19
C VAL A 178 -12.70 6.24 7.29
N THR A 179 -13.45 6.21 6.21
CA THR A 179 -14.84 6.65 6.21
C THR A 179 -15.72 5.67 7.00
N ASP A 180 -16.89 6.14 7.47
CA ASP A 180 -17.87 5.26 8.14
C ASP A 180 -18.23 4.04 7.28
N GLU A 181 -18.29 4.19 5.97
CA GLU A 181 -18.56 3.09 5.04
C GLU A 181 -17.40 2.07 5.03
N ASN A 182 -16.16 2.53 5.05
CA ASN A 182 -14.98 1.65 5.07
C ASN A 182 -14.92 0.83 6.37
N ILE A 183 -15.16 1.46 7.53
CA ILE A 183 -15.19 0.71 8.79
C ILE A 183 -16.41 -0.22 8.85
N GLY A 184 -17.55 0.20 8.26
CA GLY A 184 -18.73 -0.65 8.09
C GLY A 184 -18.40 -1.94 7.34
N MET A 185 -17.57 -1.87 6.28
CA MET A 185 -17.05 -3.05 5.58
C MET A 185 -16.25 -3.96 6.52
N VAL A 186 -15.39 -3.41 7.38
CA VAL A 186 -14.58 -4.21 8.31
C VAL A 186 -15.45 -4.95 9.33
N TYR A 187 -16.49 -4.29 9.87
CA TYR A 187 -17.49 -4.95 10.72
C TYR A 187 -18.22 -6.06 9.96
N PHE A 188 -18.62 -5.83 8.71
CA PHE A 188 -19.26 -6.84 7.89
C PHE A 188 -18.37 -8.06 7.69
N LEU A 189 -17.09 -7.85 7.34
CA LEU A 189 -16.11 -8.94 7.15
C LEU A 189 -15.88 -9.73 8.45
N ARG A 190 -15.77 -9.05 9.60
CA ARG A 190 -15.64 -9.72 10.90
C ARG A 190 -16.90 -10.50 11.26
N GLY A 191 -18.07 -9.95 11.00
CA GLY A 191 -19.35 -10.65 11.18
C GLY A 191 -19.42 -11.92 10.35
N ASN A 192 -18.96 -11.89 9.08
CA ASN A 192 -18.89 -13.08 8.24
C ASN A 192 -17.95 -14.15 8.83
N ALA A 193 -16.78 -13.75 9.32
CA ALA A 193 -15.85 -14.68 9.99
C ALA A 193 -16.48 -15.32 11.23
N LYS A 194 -17.18 -14.52 12.06
CA LYS A 194 -17.91 -15.01 13.23
C LYS A 194 -19.04 -15.97 12.85
N TYR A 195 -19.78 -15.68 11.79
CA TYR A 195 -20.82 -16.56 11.26
C TYR A 195 -20.26 -17.94 10.89
N PHE A 196 -19.14 -17.99 10.15
CA PHE A 196 -18.50 -19.24 9.76
C PHE A 196 -17.87 -20.02 10.95
N THR A 197 -17.66 -19.35 12.10
CA THR A 197 -17.23 -19.99 13.35
C THR A 197 -18.39 -20.29 14.30
N ASN A 198 -19.64 -20.19 13.81
CA ASN A 198 -20.89 -20.43 14.57
C ASN A 198 -21.11 -19.48 15.78
N GLN A 199 -20.56 -18.27 15.71
CA GLN A 199 -20.76 -17.20 16.69
C GLN A 199 -21.90 -16.26 16.20
N ILE A 200 -23.12 -16.79 16.08
CA ILE A 200 -24.21 -16.13 15.36
C ILE A 200 -24.62 -14.79 16.01
N GLU A 201 -24.78 -14.75 17.34
CA GLU A 201 -25.15 -13.51 18.03
C GLU A 201 -24.12 -12.41 17.82
N ALA A 202 -22.83 -12.74 17.97
CA ALA A 202 -21.74 -11.79 17.76
C ALA A 202 -21.59 -11.37 16.28
N ALA A 203 -21.93 -12.24 15.33
CA ALA A 203 -22.02 -11.88 13.92
C ALA A 203 -23.16 -10.86 13.67
N CYS A 204 -24.31 -11.07 14.29
CA CYS A 204 -25.45 -10.16 14.17
C CYS A 204 -25.14 -8.77 14.74
N GLU A 205 -24.37 -8.69 15.83
CA GLU A 205 -23.92 -7.40 16.38
C GLU A 205 -23.05 -6.64 15.37
N ASP A 206 -22.05 -7.31 14.80
CA ASP A 206 -21.19 -6.71 13.80
C ASP A 206 -21.96 -6.26 12.55
N TRP A 207 -22.88 -7.07 12.04
CA TRP A 207 -23.71 -6.71 10.89
C TRP A 207 -24.66 -5.55 11.16
N LYS A 208 -25.20 -5.43 12.39
CA LYS A 208 -26.01 -4.25 12.81
C LYS A 208 -25.17 -2.99 12.75
N ILE A 209 -23.92 -3.03 13.24
CA ILE A 209 -23.01 -1.89 13.19
C ILE A 209 -22.69 -1.54 11.74
N ALA A 210 -22.36 -2.50 10.89
CA ALA A 210 -22.10 -2.28 9.47
C ALA A 210 -23.26 -1.55 8.77
N ILE A 211 -24.51 -1.99 9.01
CA ILE A 211 -25.72 -1.35 8.47
C ILE A 211 -25.87 0.08 9.02
N SER A 212 -25.65 0.30 10.32
CA SER A 212 -25.78 1.62 10.94
C SER A 212 -24.75 2.63 10.41
N LEU A 213 -23.60 2.16 9.95
CA LEU A 213 -22.55 2.94 9.29
C LEU A 213 -22.79 3.15 7.78
N GLY A 214 -23.91 2.66 7.26
CA GLY A 214 -24.32 2.85 5.86
C GLY A 214 -23.67 1.88 4.87
N TYR A 215 -22.92 0.86 5.35
CA TYR A 215 -22.31 -0.13 4.47
C TYR A 215 -23.37 -0.99 3.76
N LYS A 216 -23.21 -1.17 2.46
CA LYS A 216 -24.07 -2.00 1.61
C LYS A 216 -23.21 -3.03 0.90
N SER A 217 -23.37 -4.30 1.28
CA SER A 217 -22.64 -5.40 0.61
C SER A 217 -23.17 -5.61 -0.80
N THR A 218 -22.25 -5.68 -1.78
CA THR A 218 -22.56 -6.10 -3.15
C THR A 218 -22.65 -7.61 -3.29
N GLY A 219 -22.18 -8.36 -2.28
CA GLY A 219 -22.07 -9.81 -2.27
C GLY A 219 -20.78 -10.34 -2.93
N GLU A 220 -19.93 -9.45 -3.44
CA GLU A 220 -18.66 -9.82 -4.09
C GLU A 220 -17.47 -9.84 -3.10
N GLU A 221 -17.64 -9.23 -1.92
CA GLU A 221 -16.58 -9.00 -0.93
C GLU A 221 -16.16 -10.27 -0.16
N THR A 222 -16.86 -11.38 -0.37
CA THR A 222 -16.59 -12.64 0.34
C THR A 222 -16.73 -13.86 -0.56
N SER A 223 -15.96 -14.91 -0.22
CA SER A 223 -16.07 -16.22 -0.87
C SER A 223 -16.45 -17.29 0.19
N PRO A 224 -17.70 -17.81 0.21
CA PRO A 224 -18.80 -17.54 -0.72
C PRO A 224 -19.45 -16.16 -0.54
N PRO A 225 -20.07 -15.60 -1.58
CA PRO A 225 -20.75 -14.31 -1.51
C PRO A 225 -21.81 -14.28 -0.41
N ILE A 226 -21.78 -13.24 0.44
CA ILE A 226 -22.78 -13.04 1.49
C ILE A 226 -23.41 -11.66 1.28
N LEU A 227 -24.71 -11.65 1.01
CA LEU A 227 -25.49 -10.40 0.98
C LEU A 227 -25.92 -10.05 2.39
N LEU A 228 -25.44 -8.92 2.90
CA LEU A 228 -25.66 -8.45 4.26
C LEU A 228 -27.14 -8.45 4.64
N ASP A 229 -27.98 -7.86 3.80
CA ASP A 229 -29.43 -7.76 4.06
C ASP A 229 -30.07 -9.14 4.16
N VAL A 230 -29.69 -10.09 3.30
CA VAL A 230 -30.27 -11.45 3.28
C VAL A 230 -29.87 -12.24 4.53
N VAL A 231 -28.62 -12.13 4.94
CA VAL A 231 -28.12 -12.89 6.10
C VAL A 231 -28.67 -12.27 7.38
N PHE A 232 -28.68 -10.95 7.46
CA PHE A 232 -29.24 -10.23 8.60
C PHE A 232 -30.73 -10.55 8.80
N ASP A 233 -31.54 -10.49 7.75
CA ASP A 233 -32.96 -10.82 7.81
C ASP A 233 -33.20 -12.28 8.23
N ARG A 234 -32.38 -13.19 7.76
CA ARG A 234 -32.53 -14.63 8.04
C ARG A 234 -32.17 -15.01 9.48
N TYR A 235 -31.08 -14.47 10.00
CA TYR A 235 -30.47 -14.92 11.25
C TYR A 235 -30.66 -13.95 12.42
N CYS A 236 -30.72 -12.64 12.16
CA CYS A 236 -30.68 -11.63 13.21
C CYS A 236 -32.07 -11.03 13.55
N GLN A 237 -33.04 -11.02 12.62
CA GLN A 237 -34.38 -10.50 12.92
C GLN A 237 -35.19 -11.40 13.88
N LYS A 238 -34.86 -12.67 13.99
CA LYS A 238 -35.55 -13.60 14.93
C LYS A 238 -35.25 -13.28 16.38
N GLU A 239 -34.09 -12.73 16.69
CA GLU A 239 -33.69 -12.37 18.06
C GLU A 239 -34.31 -11.06 18.56
N ILE A 240 -34.77 -10.19 17.65
CA ILE A 240 -35.45 -8.92 18.04
C ILE A 240 -36.92 -9.15 18.45
N ARG A 241 -37.47 -10.34 18.20
CA ARG A 241 -38.86 -10.69 18.46
C ARG A 241 -39.09 -11.54 19.72
N ASN A 242 -38.05 -11.90 20.43
CA ASN A 242 -38.08 -12.56 21.75
C ASN A 242 -37.55 -11.64 22.84
#